data_15017e40991f893b05f80440c0b17b46
#
_entry.id   15017e40991f893b05f80440c0b17b46
#
_cell.length_a   1.000
_cell.length_b   1.000
_cell.length_c   1.000
_cell.angle_alpha   90.00
_cell.angle_beta   90.00
_cell.angle_gamma   90.00
#
_symmetry.space_group_name_H-M   'P 1'
#
loop_
_entity.id
_entity.type
_entity.pdbx_description
1 polymer ?
#
loop_
_entity_poly.entity_id
_entity_poly.type
_entity_poly.pdbx_seq_one_letter_code
_entity_poly.pdbx_strand_id
1 'polypeptide(L)'
;MNNTNTNNQKIFTIEGNIGSGKSTFVKHLKEYYKNNNSIYFLDEPVEEWNEIKDESNKNMIEKYYENQTRYAFAFQMMAYITRITKLQKALNDGYNIIITERCIYTDKNVFAKMLYDENKIEHVEYVIYNKWFEEFTANIPDIKVIYIKTKPEI
;
A
#
# COMPACT_ATOMS: atom_id res chain seq x y z
N MET A 1 -11.90 5.10 -26.29
CA MET A 1 -11.51 3.68 -26.10
C MET A 1 -10.00 3.61 -26.28
N ASN A 2 -9.24 3.87 -25.24
CA ASN A 2 -7.78 3.75 -25.29
C ASN A 2 -7.41 2.37 -24.75
N ASN A 3 -7.20 1.41 -25.65
CA ASN A 3 -6.50 0.16 -25.33
C ASN A 3 -5.06 0.52 -25.00
N THR A 4 -4.78 0.90 -23.76
CA THR A 4 -3.40 0.93 -23.26
C THR A 4 -2.94 -0.51 -23.13
N ASN A 5 -1.90 -0.87 -23.85
CA ASN A 5 -1.19 -2.15 -23.81
C ASN A 5 -0.66 -2.39 -22.36
N THR A 6 -1.49 -2.92 -21.48
CA THR A 6 -1.11 -3.29 -20.11
C THR A 6 -0.18 -4.51 -20.05
N ASN A 7 0.06 -5.17 -21.19
CA ASN A 7 0.80 -6.43 -21.26
C ASN A 7 2.32 -6.34 -21.02
N ASN A 8 2.89 -5.15 -20.78
CA ASN A 8 4.34 -5.01 -20.61
C ASN A 8 4.76 -4.28 -19.32
N GLN A 9 3.81 -3.79 -18.53
CA GLN A 9 4.09 -3.10 -17.26
C GLN A 9 4.45 -4.10 -16.18
N LYS A 10 5.49 -3.81 -15.41
CA LYS A 10 5.98 -4.66 -14.32
C LYS A 10 5.87 -3.93 -13.00
N ILE A 11 5.24 -4.57 -12.03
CA ILE A 11 5.14 -4.05 -10.67
C ILE A 11 6.04 -4.88 -9.75
N PHE A 12 6.89 -4.20 -9.00
CA PHE A 12 7.72 -4.79 -7.96
C PHE A 12 7.36 -4.17 -6.62
N THR A 13 7.15 -4.97 -5.60
CA THR A 13 6.98 -4.49 -4.24
C THR A 13 8.18 -4.84 -3.38
N ILE A 14 8.61 -3.88 -2.55
CA ILE A 14 9.65 -4.08 -1.55
C ILE A 14 8.95 -4.41 -0.23
N GLU A 15 9.07 -5.65 0.19
CA GLU A 15 8.44 -6.19 1.38
C GLU A 15 9.47 -6.52 2.47
N GLY A 16 9.01 -6.70 3.69
CA GLY A 16 9.83 -7.05 4.85
C GLY A 16 9.24 -6.52 6.15
N ASN A 17 9.78 -6.95 7.28
CA ASN A 17 9.31 -6.58 8.59
C ASN A 17 9.45 -5.06 8.85
N ILE A 18 8.74 -4.57 9.87
CA ILE A 18 8.94 -3.21 10.38
C ILE A 18 10.40 -3.06 10.80
N GLY A 19 11.05 -1.96 10.39
CA GLY A 19 12.48 -1.73 10.69
C GLY A 19 13.47 -2.53 9.84
N SER A 20 13.04 -3.31 8.85
CA SER A 20 13.94 -4.12 8.01
C SER A 20 14.78 -3.33 6.99
N GLY A 21 14.62 -2.02 6.91
CA GLY A 21 15.36 -1.16 5.98
C GLY A 21 14.72 -0.98 4.60
N LYS A 22 13.42 -1.29 4.43
CA LYS A 22 12.70 -1.11 3.15
C LYS A 22 12.82 0.30 2.59
N SER A 23 12.50 1.31 3.39
CA SER A 23 12.52 2.72 2.97
C SER A 23 13.93 3.17 2.59
N THR A 24 14.95 2.69 3.31
CA THR A 24 16.35 2.94 2.97
C THR A 24 16.71 2.31 1.62
N PHE A 25 16.29 1.07 1.40
CA PHE A 25 16.52 0.37 0.13
C PHE A 25 15.82 1.07 -1.04
N VAL A 26 14.54 1.44 -0.86
CA VAL A 26 13.78 2.19 -1.89
C VAL A 26 14.46 3.53 -2.19
N LYS A 27 14.96 4.25 -1.16
CA LYS A 27 15.70 5.49 -1.35
C LYS A 27 16.96 5.30 -2.19
N HIS A 28 17.73 4.24 -1.96
CA HIS A 28 18.90 3.91 -2.76
C HIS A 28 18.53 3.55 -4.21
N LEU A 29 17.44 2.81 -4.42
CA LEU A 29 16.96 2.51 -5.76
C LEU A 29 16.54 3.78 -6.51
N LYS A 30 15.85 4.72 -5.84
CA LYS A 30 15.48 6.02 -6.42
C LYS A 30 16.70 6.79 -6.90
N GLU A 31 17.72 6.88 -6.06
CA GLU A 31 18.97 7.58 -6.41
C GLU A 31 19.70 6.88 -7.56
N TYR A 32 19.77 5.56 -7.56
CA TYR A 32 20.40 4.78 -8.61
C TYR A 32 19.70 4.95 -9.98
N TYR A 33 18.37 4.97 -9.98
CA TYR A 33 17.56 5.07 -11.20
C TYR A 33 17.03 6.48 -11.49
N LYS A 34 17.54 7.53 -10.84
CA LYS A 34 17.03 8.92 -10.94
C LYS A 34 16.92 9.47 -12.37
N ASN A 35 17.73 8.97 -13.29
CA ASN A 35 17.72 9.38 -14.71
C ASN A 35 16.87 8.47 -15.61
N ASN A 36 16.17 7.49 -15.04
CA ASN A 36 15.33 6.56 -15.81
C ASN A 36 13.85 6.90 -15.66
N ASN A 37 13.33 7.69 -16.58
CA ASN A 37 11.94 8.17 -16.59
C ASN A 37 10.89 7.07 -16.82
N SER A 38 11.29 5.83 -17.15
CA SER A 38 10.37 4.71 -17.34
C SER A 38 10.03 3.97 -16.05
N ILE A 39 10.71 4.31 -14.94
CA ILE A 39 10.51 3.74 -13.61
C ILE A 39 9.78 4.74 -12.73
N TYR A 40 8.68 4.31 -12.15
CA TYR A 40 7.95 5.07 -11.14
C TYR A 40 8.11 4.44 -9.75
N PHE A 41 8.41 5.27 -8.76
CA PHE A 41 8.49 4.86 -7.36
C PHE A 41 7.25 5.34 -6.63
N LEU A 42 6.46 4.40 -6.16
CA LEU A 42 5.26 4.67 -5.38
C LEU A 42 5.57 4.51 -3.89
N ASP A 43 5.68 5.66 -3.22
CA ASP A 43 5.89 5.71 -1.78
C ASP A 43 4.61 5.40 -1.01
N GLU A 44 4.77 4.98 0.23
CA GLU A 44 3.66 4.88 1.16
C GLU A 44 2.99 6.26 1.34
N PRO A 45 1.66 6.39 1.18
CA PRO A 45 0.99 7.68 1.13
C PRO A 45 0.75 8.32 2.51
N VAL A 46 1.76 8.32 3.38
CA VAL A 46 1.67 8.82 4.77
C VAL A 46 1.31 10.30 4.83
N GLU A 47 1.79 11.11 3.91
CA GLU A 47 1.46 12.54 3.85
C GLU A 47 -0.04 12.74 3.62
N GLU A 48 -0.63 12.01 2.67
CA GLU A 48 -2.06 12.02 2.39
C GLU A 48 -2.88 11.55 3.61
N TRP A 49 -2.40 10.53 4.32
CA TRP A 49 -3.05 10.05 5.55
C TRP A 49 -3.03 11.10 6.68
N ASN A 50 -1.98 11.91 6.76
CA ASN A 50 -1.88 12.99 7.73
C ASN A 50 -2.81 14.18 7.42
N GLU A 51 -3.26 14.32 6.17
CA GLU A 51 -4.23 15.34 5.77
C GLU A 51 -5.67 14.97 6.11
N ILE A 52 -5.98 13.68 6.27
CA ILE A 52 -7.30 13.18 6.65
C ILE A 52 -7.49 13.35 8.15
N LYS A 53 -8.16 14.43 8.54
CA LYS A 53 -8.33 14.86 9.93
C LYS A 53 -9.80 15.01 10.31
N ASP A 54 -10.07 14.85 11.60
CA ASP A 54 -11.37 15.17 12.18
C ASP A 54 -11.49 16.66 12.53
N GLU A 55 -12.65 17.03 13.07
CA GLU A 55 -12.96 18.41 13.49
C GLU A 55 -12.02 18.94 14.59
N SER A 56 -11.38 18.03 15.35
CA SER A 56 -10.40 18.34 16.40
C SER A 56 -8.96 18.38 15.86
N ASN A 57 -8.79 18.32 14.51
CA ASN A 57 -7.50 18.34 13.81
C ASN A 57 -6.62 17.10 14.09
N LYS A 58 -7.19 16.01 14.63
CA LYS A 58 -6.51 14.71 14.78
C LYS A 58 -6.59 13.94 13.48
N ASN A 59 -5.43 13.45 13.00
CA ASN A 59 -5.39 12.63 11.80
C ASN A 59 -5.81 11.18 12.05
N MET A 60 -6.04 10.41 10.97
CA MET A 60 -6.51 9.03 11.06
C MET A 60 -5.49 8.11 11.74
N ILE A 61 -4.18 8.36 11.59
CA ILE A 61 -3.13 7.56 12.23
C ILE A 61 -3.20 7.74 13.75
N GLU A 62 -3.31 8.98 14.24
CA GLU A 62 -3.46 9.29 15.66
C GLU A 62 -4.70 8.62 16.25
N LYS A 63 -5.84 8.73 15.55
CA LYS A 63 -7.10 8.09 15.97
C LYS A 63 -7.00 6.57 16.01
N TYR A 64 -6.32 5.96 15.06
CA TYR A 64 -6.10 4.53 15.04
C TYR A 64 -5.27 4.06 16.25
N TYR A 65 -4.20 4.77 16.59
CA TYR A 65 -3.39 4.43 17.76
C TYR A 65 -4.09 4.70 19.09
N GLU A 66 -4.99 5.69 19.15
CA GLU A 66 -5.80 5.97 20.35
C GLU A 66 -6.87 4.88 20.60
N ASN A 67 -7.49 4.38 19.53
CA ASN A 67 -8.55 3.37 19.64
C ASN A 67 -8.59 2.48 18.38
N GLN A 68 -7.77 1.43 18.39
CA GLN A 68 -7.68 0.51 17.27
C GLN A 68 -9.01 -0.17 16.94
N THR A 69 -9.75 -0.63 17.94
CA THR A 69 -11.05 -1.30 17.72
C THR A 69 -12.05 -0.41 17.00
N ARG A 70 -12.06 0.88 17.32
CA ARG A 70 -12.97 1.84 16.68
C ARG A 70 -12.53 2.21 15.24
N TYR A 71 -11.23 2.30 15.00
CA TYR A 71 -10.71 2.92 13.79
C TYR A 71 -9.94 1.96 12.87
N ALA A 72 -9.79 0.68 13.23
CA ALA A 72 -9.06 -0.30 12.43
C ALA A 72 -9.60 -0.42 11.00
N PHE A 73 -10.91 -0.56 10.85
CA PHE A 73 -11.55 -0.66 9.55
C PHE A 73 -11.35 0.60 8.70
N ALA A 74 -11.65 1.78 9.27
CA ALA A 74 -11.48 3.05 8.58
C ALA A 74 -10.03 3.28 8.16
N PHE A 75 -9.05 2.95 9.03
CA PHE A 75 -7.63 3.06 8.73
C PHE A 75 -7.22 2.13 7.58
N GLN A 76 -7.66 0.86 7.60
CA GLN A 76 -7.34 -0.09 6.54
C GLN A 76 -7.99 0.27 5.21
N MET A 77 -9.22 0.79 5.22
CA MET A 77 -9.87 1.30 4.00
C MET A 77 -9.13 2.50 3.44
N MET A 78 -8.70 3.45 4.27
CA MET A 78 -7.90 4.60 3.86
C MET A 78 -6.56 4.14 3.24
N ALA A 79 -5.83 3.26 3.93
CA ALA A 79 -4.55 2.75 3.45
C ALA A 79 -4.70 2.05 2.09
N TYR A 80 -5.71 1.21 1.96
CA TYR A 80 -6.00 0.48 0.73
C TYR A 80 -6.37 1.42 -0.42
N ILE A 81 -7.39 2.29 -0.24
CA ILE A 81 -7.91 3.12 -1.33
C ILE A 81 -6.87 4.12 -1.83
N THR A 82 -6.09 4.72 -0.94
CA THR A 82 -5.04 5.66 -1.33
C THR A 82 -3.91 4.97 -2.10
N ARG A 83 -3.52 3.77 -1.67
CA ARG A 83 -2.49 2.97 -2.36
C ARG A 83 -2.94 2.50 -3.73
N ILE A 84 -4.16 1.94 -3.83
CA ILE A 84 -4.68 1.43 -5.11
C ILE A 84 -4.88 2.57 -6.12
N THR A 85 -5.37 3.72 -5.70
CA THR A 85 -5.57 4.89 -6.56
C THR A 85 -4.23 5.37 -7.15
N LYS A 86 -3.18 5.47 -6.33
CA LYS A 86 -1.84 5.85 -6.81
C LYS A 86 -1.27 4.80 -7.76
N LEU A 87 -1.47 3.52 -7.48
CA LEU A 87 -1.01 2.44 -8.36
C LEU A 87 -1.74 2.48 -9.71
N GLN A 88 -3.05 2.61 -9.71
CA GLN A 88 -3.84 2.73 -10.94
C GLN A 88 -3.44 3.97 -11.76
N LYS A 89 -3.18 5.10 -11.09
CA LYS A 89 -2.67 6.29 -11.77
C LYS A 89 -1.33 6.02 -12.45
N ALA A 90 -0.37 5.44 -11.75
CA ALA A 90 0.94 5.11 -12.32
C ALA A 90 0.84 4.13 -13.51
N LEU A 91 -0.09 3.16 -13.45
CA LEU A 91 -0.39 2.26 -14.57
C LEU A 91 -0.96 3.03 -15.78
N ASN A 92 -1.90 3.94 -15.55
CA ASN A 92 -2.52 4.76 -16.59
C ASN A 92 -1.55 5.77 -17.21
N ASP A 93 -0.60 6.29 -16.42
CA ASP A 93 0.46 7.20 -16.89
C ASP A 93 1.49 6.48 -17.76
N GLY A 94 1.42 5.14 -17.88
CA GLY A 94 2.18 4.34 -18.84
C GLY A 94 3.61 4.02 -18.43
N TYR A 95 3.95 4.07 -17.14
CA TYR A 95 5.27 3.65 -16.66
C TYR A 95 5.51 2.16 -16.92
N ASN A 96 6.68 1.82 -17.42
CA ASN A 96 7.05 0.44 -17.73
C ASN A 96 7.32 -0.39 -16.44
N ILE A 97 7.89 0.25 -15.45
CA ILE A 97 8.23 -0.37 -14.17
C ILE A 97 7.67 0.51 -13.04
N ILE A 98 6.95 -0.12 -12.13
CA ILE A 98 6.46 0.52 -10.90
C ILE A 98 7.09 -0.22 -9.72
N ILE A 99 7.75 0.51 -8.84
CA ILE A 99 8.35 -0.03 -7.61
C ILE A 99 7.60 0.57 -6.43
N THR A 100 7.03 -0.29 -5.56
CA THR A 100 6.24 0.15 -4.41
C THR A 100 6.94 -0.24 -3.10
N GLU A 101 6.85 0.60 -2.08
CA GLU A 101 7.11 0.19 -0.70
C GLU A 101 5.82 -0.39 -0.13
N ARG A 102 5.79 -1.70 0.12
CA ARG A 102 4.61 -2.53 0.40
C ARG A 102 3.59 -2.53 -0.74
N CYS A 103 2.68 -3.45 -0.70
CA CYS A 103 1.63 -3.57 -1.71
C CYS A 103 0.25 -3.81 -1.07
N ILE A 104 -0.77 -3.65 -1.90
CA ILE A 104 -2.17 -3.87 -1.55
C ILE A 104 -2.44 -5.29 -0.99
N TYR A 105 -1.67 -6.30 -1.43
CA TYR A 105 -1.82 -7.67 -0.89
C TYR A 105 -1.26 -7.80 0.52
N THR A 106 -0.24 -7.03 0.89
CA THR A 106 0.27 -6.94 2.25
C THR A 106 -0.76 -6.24 3.15
N ASP A 107 -1.40 -5.17 2.67
CA ASP A 107 -2.49 -4.51 3.39
C ASP A 107 -3.62 -5.51 3.70
N LYS A 108 -4.04 -6.31 2.70
CA LYS A 108 -5.10 -7.31 2.87
C LYS A 108 -4.70 -8.50 3.73
N ASN A 109 -3.63 -9.20 3.31
CA ASN A 109 -3.32 -10.53 3.84
C ASN A 109 -2.52 -10.51 5.14
N VAL A 110 -1.92 -9.37 5.47
CA VAL A 110 -1.16 -9.20 6.72
C VAL A 110 -1.93 -8.27 7.65
N PHE A 111 -2.09 -6.99 7.31
CA PHE A 111 -2.60 -6.00 8.26
C PHE A 111 -4.11 -6.12 8.49
N ALA A 112 -4.94 -6.12 7.45
CA ALA A 112 -6.39 -6.24 7.63
C ALA A 112 -6.77 -7.61 8.21
N LYS A 113 -6.09 -8.68 7.76
CA LYS A 113 -6.28 -10.03 8.30
C LYS A 113 -5.91 -10.12 9.77
N MET A 114 -4.78 -9.58 10.18
CA MET A 114 -4.34 -9.54 11.58
C MET A 114 -5.36 -8.81 12.45
N LEU A 115 -5.81 -7.63 12.03
CA LEU A 115 -6.79 -6.84 12.78
C LEU A 115 -8.16 -7.55 12.88
N TYR A 116 -8.55 -8.28 11.87
CA TYR A 116 -9.73 -9.14 11.90
C TYR A 116 -9.55 -10.30 12.88
N ASP A 117 -8.42 -11.01 12.86
CA ASP A 117 -8.14 -12.13 13.77
C ASP A 117 -8.04 -11.67 15.23
N GLU A 118 -7.61 -10.43 15.47
CA GLU A 118 -7.58 -9.79 16.79
C GLU A 118 -8.94 -9.18 17.22
N ASN A 119 -10.01 -9.41 16.46
CA ASN A 119 -11.35 -8.84 16.70
C ASN A 119 -11.38 -7.30 16.74
N LYS A 120 -10.46 -6.63 16.06
CA LYS A 120 -10.44 -5.17 15.89
C LYS A 120 -11.20 -4.69 14.66
N ILE A 121 -11.42 -5.59 13.70
CA ILE A 121 -12.31 -5.41 12.55
C ILE A 121 -13.43 -6.44 12.67
N GLU A 122 -14.68 -6.00 12.60
CA GLU A 122 -15.83 -6.89 12.64
C GLU A 122 -15.96 -7.73 11.37
N HIS A 123 -16.64 -8.86 11.46
CA HIS A 123 -16.83 -9.75 10.31
C HIS A 123 -17.47 -9.03 9.11
N VAL A 124 -18.50 -8.23 9.35
CA VAL A 124 -19.19 -7.47 8.28
C VAL A 124 -18.25 -6.46 7.62
N GLU A 125 -17.42 -5.77 8.40
CA GLU A 125 -16.42 -4.83 7.90
C GLU A 125 -15.35 -5.53 7.06
N TYR A 126 -14.88 -6.70 7.52
CA TYR A 126 -13.90 -7.51 6.79
C TYR A 126 -14.47 -8.05 5.47
N VAL A 127 -15.75 -8.42 5.43
CA VAL A 127 -16.45 -8.81 4.19
C VAL A 127 -16.53 -7.62 3.22
N ILE A 128 -16.86 -6.42 3.71
CA ILE A 128 -16.90 -5.20 2.90
C ILE A 128 -15.51 -4.88 2.34
N TYR A 129 -14.46 -4.92 3.18
CA TYR A 129 -13.08 -4.72 2.77
C TYR A 129 -12.68 -5.66 1.62
N ASN A 130 -12.98 -6.96 1.75
CA ASN A 130 -12.65 -7.95 0.72
C ASN A 130 -13.41 -7.72 -0.59
N LYS A 131 -14.69 -7.29 -0.55
CA LYS A 131 -15.46 -6.95 -1.75
C LYS A 131 -14.84 -5.78 -2.51
N TRP A 132 -14.44 -4.71 -1.81
CA TRP A 132 -13.76 -3.59 -2.42
C TRP A 132 -12.40 -4.03 -3.00
N PHE A 133 -11.67 -4.86 -2.26
CA PHE A 133 -10.39 -5.37 -2.73
C PHE A 133 -10.53 -6.13 -4.06
N GLU A 134 -11.47 -7.06 -4.14
CA GLU A 134 -11.73 -7.88 -5.34
C GLU A 134 -12.11 -7.01 -6.55
N GLU A 135 -13.00 -6.04 -6.35
CA GLU A 135 -13.47 -5.14 -7.40
C GLU A 135 -12.34 -4.32 -8.01
N PHE A 136 -11.53 -3.67 -7.17
CA PHE A 136 -10.52 -2.72 -7.66
C PHE A 136 -9.19 -3.37 -8.06
N THR A 137 -8.96 -4.63 -7.71
CA THR A 137 -7.72 -5.34 -8.09
C THR A 137 -7.86 -6.25 -9.30
N ALA A 138 -9.05 -6.45 -9.82
CA ALA A 138 -9.33 -7.38 -10.91
C ALA A 138 -8.46 -7.17 -12.17
N ASN A 139 -8.02 -5.94 -12.43
CA ASN A 139 -7.22 -5.57 -13.59
C ASN A 139 -5.78 -5.13 -13.25
N ILE A 140 -5.33 -5.37 -12.01
CA ILE A 140 -3.95 -5.06 -11.62
C ILE A 140 -3.03 -6.16 -12.16
N PRO A 141 -1.92 -5.81 -12.86
CA PRO A 141 -0.92 -6.78 -13.27
C PRO A 141 -0.28 -7.51 -12.07
N ASP A 142 0.30 -8.67 -12.34
CA ASP A 142 1.00 -9.45 -11.33
C ASP A 142 2.08 -8.63 -10.62
N ILE A 143 2.04 -8.63 -9.28
CA ILE A 143 3.02 -7.94 -8.44
C ILE A 143 4.12 -8.92 -8.06
N LYS A 144 5.37 -8.58 -8.40
CA LYS A 144 6.56 -9.34 -8.02
C LYS A 144 7.10 -8.83 -6.69
N VAL A 145 7.35 -9.75 -5.77
CA VAL A 145 7.81 -9.44 -4.41
C VAL A 145 9.33 -9.52 -4.32
N ILE A 146 9.93 -8.45 -3.79
CA ILE A 146 11.33 -8.42 -3.33
C ILE A 146 11.28 -8.33 -1.81
N TYR A 147 11.65 -9.40 -1.13
CA TYR A 147 11.59 -9.47 0.33
C TYR A 147 12.94 -9.15 0.96
N ILE A 148 12.97 -8.11 1.81
CA ILE A 148 14.15 -7.72 2.59
C ILE A 148 14.14 -8.47 3.92
N LYS A 149 15.06 -9.43 4.03
CA LYS A 149 15.26 -10.21 5.25
C LYS A 149 16.42 -9.65 6.04
N THR A 150 16.13 -8.95 7.12
CA THR A 150 17.13 -8.44 8.07
C THR A 150 17.04 -9.24 9.36
N LYS A 151 18.19 -9.64 9.89
CA LYS A 151 18.24 -10.25 11.23
C LYS A 151 18.07 -9.13 12.26
N PRO A 152 17.24 -9.32 13.32
CA PRO A 152 17.25 -8.40 14.45
C PRO A 152 18.66 -8.39 15.03
N GLU A 153 19.26 -7.23 15.18
CA GLU A 153 20.45 -7.10 16.02
C GLU A 153 19.98 -7.20 17.48
N ILE A 154 20.61 -8.09 18.22
CA ILE A 154 20.33 -8.31 19.64
C ILE A 154 21.15 -7.28 20.44
#